data_f165e0837641aef6d4c13ed6815e09c7
#
_entry.id   f165e0837641aef6d4c13ed6815e09c7
#
_cell.length_a   1.000
_cell.length_b   1.000
_cell.length_c   1.000
_cell.angle_alpha   90.00
_cell.angle_beta   90.00
_cell.angle_gamma   90.00
#
_symmetry.space_group_name_H-M   'P 1'
#
loop_
_entity.id
_entity.type
_entity.pdbx_description
1 polymer ?
#
loop_
_entity_poly.entity_id
_entity_poly.type
_entity_poly.pdbx_seq_one_letter_code
_entity_poly.pdbx_strand_id
1 'polypeptide(L)'
;GEAAVSRLRSEESLGIQIGFDETTYKLMFAAVDRVMSAKDDRLAHLREVLLGQLPFEKRLLQKQSFSWLNPSQQDAVNEILAAKDVAVVHGPPGTGKTTTLVEAVHETLFREAQVMVCAQSNAAVDWLCMKLIERGIPVLRVGNPVRIDESVIGCTYEKMFEDHSDYPLLWNVRKAIDQTMQALKAKNAGRRELSEKLSVLRKKRDELEYSITDSIFRSARVVACTLAGAASKVLFNRRYSTLFIDEAAQALEAASWIAINKADRVVFAGDHFQLPPTVKCLEALNSGLDRTLMEHVAENKPGCVSLLTMQYRMNEKIMSFSSYFFYDGKLTVAPQVDSRDTGRFGMPMIWIDTCECGFTERVTPDGTGKTNIGEAKYAVSVLKNYAMPFGAREILDHHIDFGLISPYKAQVNRLRKLASRSRFLKNIKKAVSINTVDAFQGQERDIIIISLVRSNAHGNIGFLHELRRMNVAMTRARYKLVIIGDSRTMCRHPFYKALYAYIDNMNGIVVPQGAQAQDPPQGQEQYPSREQ
;
A
#
# COMPACT_ATOMS: atom_id res chain seq x y z
N GLY A 1 -8.65 6.19 32.28
CA GLY A 1 -8.16 6.30 33.62
C GLY A 1 -8.92 5.38 34.56
N GLU A 2 -8.49 5.24 35.81
CA GLU A 2 -9.08 4.36 36.84
C GLU A 2 -10.58 4.53 37.05
N ALA A 3 -11.12 5.76 36.94
CA ALA A 3 -12.56 6.04 37.03
C ALA A 3 -13.38 5.38 35.89
N ALA A 4 -12.82 5.23 34.70
CA ALA A 4 -13.48 4.53 33.61
C ALA A 4 -13.46 3.01 33.80
N VAL A 5 -12.36 2.48 34.34
CA VAL A 5 -12.25 1.05 34.70
C VAL A 5 -13.19 0.67 35.83
N SER A 6 -13.36 1.56 36.84
CA SER A 6 -14.29 1.35 37.94
C SER A 6 -15.75 1.35 37.45
N ARG A 7 -16.12 2.24 36.52
CA ARG A 7 -17.46 2.23 35.89
C ARG A 7 -17.72 0.94 35.11
N LEU A 8 -16.74 0.50 34.29
CA LEU A 8 -16.87 -0.74 33.52
C LEU A 8 -17.04 -1.99 34.39
N ARG A 9 -16.50 -1.99 35.63
CA ARG A 9 -16.63 -3.10 36.56
C ARG A 9 -18.01 -3.16 37.27
N SER A 10 -18.77 -2.08 37.22
CA SER A 10 -20.11 -2.01 37.85
C SER A 10 -21.26 -2.31 36.87
N GLU A 11 -20.98 -2.52 35.58
CA GLU A 11 -22.00 -2.83 34.58
C GLU A 11 -22.22 -4.35 34.49
N GLU A 12 -23.47 -4.78 34.50
CA GLU A 12 -23.85 -6.20 34.42
C GLU A 12 -23.66 -6.81 33.03
N SER A 13 -23.62 -5.99 31.98
CA SER A 13 -23.33 -6.42 30.60
C SER A 13 -22.42 -5.43 29.89
N LEU A 14 -21.27 -5.91 29.39
CA LEU A 14 -20.32 -5.12 28.61
C LEU A 14 -20.40 -5.53 27.15
N GLY A 15 -20.62 -4.56 26.26
CA GLY A 15 -20.54 -4.72 24.83
C GLY A 15 -19.36 -3.94 24.25
N ILE A 16 -18.70 -4.50 23.24
CA ILE A 16 -17.69 -3.79 22.46
C ILE A 16 -18.33 -3.41 21.13
N GLN A 17 -18.45 -2.12 20.89
CA GLN A 17 -18.86 -1.58 19.60
C GLN A 17 -17.64 -0.98 18.90
N ILE A 18 -17.45 -1.33 17.62
CA ILE A 18 -16.43 -0.69 16.78
C ILE A 18 -16.96 0.70 16.45
N GLY A 19 -16.37 1.73 17.07
CA GLY A 19 -16.66 3.13 16.75
C GLY A 19 -15.99 3.54 15.42
N PHE A 20 -16.59 4.49 14.72
CA PHE A 20 -15.95 5.13 13.57
C PHE A 20 -14.77 5.99 14.07
N ASP A 21 -13.58 5.77 13.50
CA ASP A 21 -12.45 6.68 13.70
C ASP A 21 -12.60 7.89 12.75
N GLU A 22 -13.20 8.94 13.26
CA GLU A 22 -13.39 10.20 12.54
C GLU A 22 -12.10 11.05 12.47
N THR A 23 -11.06 10.67 13.20
CA THR A 23 -9.84 11.50 13.35
C THR A 23 -9.21 11.81 12.01
N THR A 24 -9.04 10.80 11.16
CA THR A 24 -8.45 10.97 9.83
C THR A 24 -9.29 11.87 8.93
N TYR A 25 -10.62 11.74 8.97
CA TYR A 25 -11.52 12.61 8.20
C TYR A 25 -11.47 14.05 8.68
N LYS A 26 -11.42 14.29 10.00
CA LYS A 26 -11.25 15.65 10.57
C LYS A 26 -9.94 16.29 10.11
N LEU A 27 -8.85 15.52 10.04
CA LEU A 27 -7.57 16.00 9.51
C LEU A 27 -7.66 16.33 8.02
N MET A 28 -8.35 15.53 7.21
CA MET A 28 -8.58 15.80 5.80
C MET A 28 -9.40 17.06 5.59
N PHE A 29 -10.52 17.24 6.32
CA PHE A 29 -11.32 18.46 6.25
C PHE A 29 -10.51 19.70 6.62
N ALA A 30 -9.78 19.65 7.74
CA ALA A 30 -8.94 20.78 8.17
C ALA A 30 -7.83 21.11 7.14
N ALA A 31 -7.29 20.08 6.47
CA ALA A 31 -6.28 20.28 5.43
C ALA A 31 -6.88 20.96 4.19
N VAL A 32 -8.06 20.52 3.75
CA VAL A 32 -8.77 21.12 2.61
C VAL A 32 -9.19 22.56 2.92
N ASP A 33 -9.77 22.83 4.09
CA ASP A 33 -10.14 24.19 4.52
C ASP A 33 -8.94 25.12 4.50
N ARG A 34 -7.77 24.66 4.97
CA ARG A 34 -6.53 25.45 4.92
C ARG A 34 -6.09 25.72 3.49
N VAL A 35 -6.14 24.72 2.60
CA VAL A 35 -5.79 24.87 1.19
C VAL A 35 -6.73 25.84 0.49
N MET A 36 -8.04 25.73 0.73
CA MET A 36 -9.05 26.62 0.14
C MET A 36 -8.93 28.05 0.63
N SER A 37 -8.57 28.26 1.89
CA SER A 37 -8.40 29.58 2.51
C SER A 37 -7.04 30.23 2.23
N ALA A 38 -6.07 29.49 1.69
CA ALA A 38 -4.74 30.00 1.36
C ALA A 38 -4.82 31.08 0.28
N LYS A 39 -4.14 32.23 0.51
CA LYS A 39 -4.10 33.38 -0.40
C LYS A 39 -2.67 33.93 -0.44
N ASP A 40 -2.20 34.25 -1.62
CA ASP A 40 -0.94 34.95 -1.87
C ASP A 40 0.30 34.28 -1.22
N ASP A 41 0.23 32.98 -0.92
CA ASP A 41 1.32 32.19 -0.36
C ASP A 41 1.69 31.00 -1.27
N ARG A 42 2.76 30.30 -0.89
CA ARG A 42 3.23 29.13 -1.66
C ARG A 42 2.19 28.01 -1.74
N LEU A 43 1.35 27.85 -0.73
CA LEU A 43 0.30 26.83 -0.71
C LEU A 43 -0.81 27.17 -1.72
N ALA A 44 -1.22 28.44 -1.80
CA ALA A 44 -2.17 28.91 -2.80
C ALA A 44 -1.63 28.66 -4.22
N HIS A 45 -0.37 29.01 -4.48
CA HIS A 45 0.27 28.74 -5.77
C HIS A 45 0.29 27.22 -6.09
N LEU A 46 0.69 26.37 -5.14
CA LEU A 46 0.68 24.91 -5.34
C LEU A 46 -0.72 24.39 -5.63
N ARG A 47 -1.75 24.89 -4.95
CA ARG A 47 -3.13 24.52 -5.22
C ARG A 47 -3.49 24.80 -6.68
N GLU A 48 -3.25 26.02 -7.16
CA GLU A 48 -3.58 26.39 -8.53
C GLU A 48 -2.81 25.56 -9.56
N VAL A 49 -1.53 25.25 -9.29
CA VAL A 49 -0.73 24.37 -10.15
C VAL A 49 -1.28 22.95 -10.14
N LEU A 50 -1.54 22.36 -8.97
CA LEU A 50 -1.96 20.95 -8.85
C LEU A 50 -3.38 20.72 -9.37
N LEU A 51 -4.28 21.71 -9.23
CA LEU A 51 -5.63 21.67 -9.77
C LEU A 51 -5.73 22.10 -11.25
N GLY A 52 -4.60 22.37 -11.91
CA GLY A 52 -4.55 22.65 -13.34
C GLY A 52 -4.76 24.10 -13.74
N GLN A 53 -4.97 25.02 -12.79
CA GLN A 53 -5.27 26.43 -13.06
C GLN A 53 -4.03 27.23 -13.51
N LEU A 54 -2.85 26.89 -12.98
CA LEU A 54 -1.57 27.51 -13.37
C LEU A 54 -0.62 26.50 -14.00
N PRO A 55 0.27 26.92 -14.90
CA PRO A 55 1.34 26.06 -15.40
C PRO A 55 2.32 25.70 -14.28
N PHE A 56 2.96 24.53 -14.35
CA PHE A 56 4.08 24.18 -13.48
C PHE A 56 5.38 24.73 -14.03
N GLU A 57 6.33 24.99 -13.16
CA GLU A 57 7.64 25.52 -13.53
C GLU A 57 8.77 24.50 -13.34
N LYS A 58 9.81 24.60 -14.18
CA LYS A 58 11.05 23.84 -14.07
C LYS A 58 12.26 24.78 -13.96
N ARG A 59 13.28 24.31 -13.24
CA ARG A 59 14.61 24.94 -13.21
C ARG A 59 15.41 24.45 -14.41
N LEU A 60 16.22 25.31 -14.99
CA LEU A 60 17.23 24.88 -15.96
C LEU A 60 18.38 24.24 -15.19
N LEU A 61 18.46 22.92 -15.22
CA LEU A 61 19.55 22.16 -14.62
C LEU A 61 20.24 21.32 -15.68
N GLN A 62 21.56 21.18 -15.54
CA GLN A 62 22.32 20.23 -16.34
C GLN A 62 21.89 18.81 -15.93
N LYS A 63 21.51 17.98 -16.91
CA LYS A 63 21.17 16.58 -16.67
C LYS A 63 22.37 15.83 -16.08
N GLN A 64 22.12 15.07 -15.03
CA GLN A 64 23.09 14.20 -14.39
C GLN A 64 22.97 12.78 -14.94
N SER A 65 24.09 12.07 -14.99
CA SER A 65 24.13 10.67 -15.40
C SER A 65 24.40 9.76 -14.21
N PHE A 66 23.61 8.71 -14.10
CA PHE A 66 23.67 7.71 -13.02
C PHE A 66 23.88 6.33 -13.65
N SER A 67 25.09 5.78 -13.56
CA SER A 67 25.45 4.51 -14.22
C SER A 67 24.66 3.29 -13.70
N TRP A 68 24.06 3.39 -12.51
CA TRP A 68 23.27 2.33 -11.89
C TRP A 68 21.77 2.43 -12.15
N LEU A 69 21.30 3.49 -12.80
CA LEU A 69 19.91 3.68 -13.18
C LEU A 69 19.73 3.43 -14.69
N ASN A 70 18.61 2.84 -15.08
CA ASN A 70 18.25 2.76 -16.49
C ASN A 70 17.84 4.14 -17.04
N PRO A 71 17.78 4.31 -18.38
CA PRO A 71 17.50 5.62 -18.98
C PRO A 71 16.22 6.27 -18.46
N SER A 72 15.10 5.53 -18.34
CA SER A 72 13.83 6.09 -17.86
C SER A 72 13.88 6.50 -16.38
N GLN A 73 14.64 5.78 -15.55
CA GLN A 73 14.88 6.13 -14.16
C GLN A 73 15.77 7.38 -14.05
N GLN A 74 16.82 7.47 -14.86
CA GLN A 74 17.68 8.66 -14.90
C GLN A 74 16.89 9.92 -15.31
N ASP A 75 16.07 9.80 -16.36
CA ASP A 75 15.23 10.91 -16.78
C ASP A 75 14.24 11.32 -15.69
N ALA A 76 13.62 10.36 -14.99
CA ALA A 76 12.72 10.66 -13.87
C ALA A 76 13.43 11.39 -12.72
N VAL A 77 14.63 10.97 -12.32
CA VAL A 77 15.42 11.66 -11.29
C VAL A 77 15.76 13.09 -11.74
N ASN A 78 16.21 13.28 -12.98
CA ASN A 78 16.53 14.60 -13.51
C ASN A 78 15.30 15.53 -13.56
N GLU A 79 14.13 15.00 -13.96
CA GLU A 79 12.87 15.76 -13.95
C GLU A 79 12.44 16.17 -12.53
N ILE A 80 12.60 15.30 -11.54
CA ILE A 80 12.37 15.63 -10.13
C ILE A 80 13.29 16.76 -9.66
N LEU A 81 14.56 16.69 -9.99
CA LEU A 81 15.54 17.71 -9.61
C LEU A 81 15.23 19.07 -10.26
N ALA A 82 14.76 19.06 -11.50
CA ALA A 82 14.39 20.27 -12.25
C ALA A 82 13.05 20.86 -11.79
N ALA A 83 12.13 20.08 -11.22
CA ALA A 83 10.82 20.55 -10.82
C ALA A 83 10.90 21.65 -9.74
N LYS A 84 10.17 22.76 -9.93
CA LYS A 84 9.96 23.79 -8.91
C LYS A 84 8.70 23.52 -8.09
N ASP A 85 7.64 23.02 -8.72
CA ASP A 85 6.31 22.86 -8.15
C ASP A 85 5.94 21.39 -7.97
N VAL A 86 5.93 20.64 -9.06
CA VAL A 86 5.45 19.26 -9.09
C VAL A 86 6.23 18.41 -10.08
N ALA A 87 6.48 17.15 -9.71
CA ALA A 87 6.89 16.08 -10.60
C ALA A 87 6.09 14.81 -10.29
N VAL A 88 5.83 13.99 -11.30
CA VAL A 88 5.13 12.73 -11.18
C VAL A 88 5.99 11.61 -11.74
N VAL A 89 6.31 10.62 -10.91
CA VAL A 89 6.93 9.36 -11.33
C VAL A 89 5.83 8.33 -11.51
N HIS A 90 5.46 8.09 -12.75
CA HIS A 90 4.55 7.01 -13.09
C HIS A 90 5.36 5.71 -13.19
N GLY A 91 5.22 4.86 -12.20
CA GLY A 91 5.99 3.62 -12.06
C GLY A 91 5.14 2.36 -12.19
N PRO A 92 4.97 1.81 -13.40
CA PRO A 92 4.31 0.53 -13.61
C PRO A 92 4.91 -0.61 -12.77
N PRO A 93 4.22 -1.76 -12.64
CA PRO A 93 4.70 -2.87 -11.83
C PRO A 93 6.09 -3.35 -12.24
N GLY A 94 6.98 -3.48 -11.26
CA GLY A 94 8.33 -4.02 -11.48
C GLY A 94 9.34 -3.07 -12.13
N THR A 95 9.01 -1.77 -12.31
CA THR A 95 9.92 -0.81 -12.99
C THR A 95 10.93 -0.14 -12.05
N GLY A 96 10.96 -0.51 -10.76
CA GLY A 96 11.91 0.05 -9.81
C GLY A 96 11.52 1.45 -9.30
N LYS A 97 10.23 1.74 -9.19
CA LYS A 97 9.71 3.01 -8.63
C LYS A 97 10.38 3.41 -7.33
N THR A 98 10.45 2.50 -6.34
CA THR A 98 11.08 2.77 -5.05
C THR A 98 12.57 3.08 -5.19
N THR A 99 13.30 2.35 -6.03
CA THR A 99 14.72 2.63 -6.31
C THR A 99 14.91 4.01 -6.89
N THR A 100 14.09 4.39 -7.88
CA THR A 100 14.10 5.71 -8.50
C THR A 100 13.81 6.81 -7.47
N LEU A 101 12.82 6.57 -6.58
CA LEU A 101 12.44 7.54 -5.55
C LEU A 101 13.53 7.73 -4.51
N VAL A 102 14.17 6.65 -4.05
CA VAL A 102 15.29 6.68 -3.10
C VAL A 102 16.47 7.47 -3.68
N GLU A 103 16.80 7.25 -4.96
CA GLU A 103 17.85 8.01 -5.64
C GLU A 103 17.46 9.49 -5.80
N ALA A 104 16.22 9.79 -6.15
CA ALA A 104 15.73 11.16 -6.24
C ALA A 104 15.80 11.89 -4.89
N VAL A 105 15.45 11.20 -3.80
CA VAL A 105 15.61 11.72 -2.43
C VAL A 105 17.09 11.98 -2.13
N HIS A 106 17.96 11.00 -2.40
CA HIS A 106 19.41 11.13 -2.18
C HIS A 106 19.98 12.36 -2.91
N GLU A 107 19.69 12.49 -4.21
CA GLU A 107 20.15 13.60 -5.03
C GLU A 107 19.55 14.96 -4.62
N THR A 108 18.31 14.97 -4.14
CA THR A 108 17.68 16.19 -3.60
C THR A 108 18.41 16.67 -2.34
N LEU A 109 18.87 15.75 -1.49
CA LEU A 109 19.57 16.07 -0.26
C LEU A 109 20.96 16.69 -0.45
N PHE A 110 21.54 16.68 -1.64
CA PHE A 110 22.71 17.51 -1.96
C PHE A 110 22.40 19.00 -2.09
N ARG A 111 21.12 19.34 -2.29
CA ARG A 111 20.62 20.70 -2.50
C ARG A 111 19.75 21.21 -1.36
N GLU A 112 19.19 20.31 -0.57
CA GLU A 112 18.24 20.59 0.49
C GLU A 112 18.72 19.96 1.81
N ALA A 113 18.60 20.69 2.91
CA ALA A 113 19.02 20.19 4.22
C ALA A 113 18.19 18.98 4.69
N GLN A 114 16.90 19.03 4.43
CA GLN A 114 15.95 18.02 4.88
C GLN A 114 14.74 17.94 3.93
N VAL A 115 14.24 16.73 3.71
CA VAL A 115 13.02 16.48 2.92
C VAL A 115 11.99 15.67 3.74
N MET A 116 10.73 15.75 3.32
CA MET A 116 9.66 14.93 3.87
C MET A 116 9.28 13.81 2.90
N VAL A 117 9.04 12.61 3.44
CA VAL A 117 8.61 11.44 2.66
C VAL A 117 7.35 10.87 3.28
N CYS A 118 6.30 10.69 2.48
CA CYS A 118 5.03 10.18 2.93
C CYS A 118 4.52 9.03 2.05
N ALA A 119 3.68 8.18 2.63
CA ALA A 119 2.85 7.24 1.91
C ALA A 119 1.51 7.06 2.63
N GLN A 120 0.53 6.41 1.96
CA GLN A 120 -0.78 6.17 2.55
C GLN A 120 -0.72 5.16 3.71
N SER A 121 0.07 4.10 3.60
CA SER A 121 0.16 3.02 4.58
C SER A 121 1.45 3.02 5.38
N ASN A 122 1.43 2.52 6.63
CA ASN A 122 2.63 2.34 7.43
C ASN A 122 3.64 1.41 6.74
N ALA A 123 3.17 0.30 6.17
CA ALA A 123 4.03 -0.66 5.49
C ALA A 123 4.81 -0.03 4.31
N ALA A 124 4.18 0.86 3.53
CA ALA A 124 4.86 1.56 2.44
C ALA A 124 5.90 2.55 2.97
N VAL A 125 5.58 3.29 4.05
CA VAL A 125 6.55 4.21 4.68
C VAL A 125 7.72 3.42 5.27
N ASP A 126 7.46 2.32 5.98
CA ASP A 126 8.51 1.53 6.63
C ASP A 126 9.44 0.89 5.59
N TRP A 127 8.87 0.36 4.50
CA TRP A 127 9.65 -0.15 3.36
C TRP A 127 10.56 0.93 2.75
N LEU A 128 10.02 2.14 2.56
CA LEU A 128 10.79 3.25 2.02
C LEU A 128 11.88 3.72 3.00
N CYS A 129 11.59 3.75 4.32
CA CYS A 129 12.59 4.01 5.36
C CYS A 129 13.75 3.01 5.29
N MET A 130 13.47 1.70 5.19
CA MET A 130 14.50 0.68 5.03
C MET A 130 15.40 0.96 3.82
N LYS A 131 14.81 1.26 2.67
CA LYS A 131 15.57 1.55 1.44
C LYS A 131 16.41 2.83 1.53
N LEU A 132 15.91 3.85 2.21
CA LEU A 132 16.67 5.08 2.49
C LEU A 132 17.84 4.82 3.45
N ILE A 133 17.64 4.02 4.49
CA ILE A 133 18.67 3.61 5.45
C ILE A 133 19.75 2.75 4.77
N GLU A 134 19.34 1.78 3.92
CA GLU A 134 20.26 0.98 3.10
C GLU A 134 21.15 1.86 2.19
N ARG A 135 20.60 3.00 1.72
CA ARG A 135 21.32 4.01 0.92
C ARG A 135 22.21 4.91 1.77
N GLY A 136 22.23 4.75 3.11
CA GLY A 136 23.03 5.53 4.05
C GLY A 136 22.43 6.89 4.41
N ILE A 137 21.13 7.09 4.20
CA ILE A 137 20.44 8.35 4.50
C ILE A 137 19.89 8.32 5.93
N PRO A 138 20.20 9.31 6.79
CA PRO A 138 19.61 9.41 8.12
C PRO A 138 18.11 9.71 8.06
N VAL A 139 17.28 8.77 8.55
CA VAL A 139 15.81 8.84 8.53
C VAL A 139 15.27 9.01 9.94
N LEU A 140 14.29 9.89 10.10
CA LEU A 140 13.42 10.00 11.26
C LEU A 140 12.01 9.52 10.90
N ARG A 141 11.56 8.42 11.47
CA ARG A 141 10.23 7.86 11.27
C ARG A 141 9.27 8.39 12.33
N VAL A 142 8.29 9.19 11.93
CA VAL A 142 7.24 9.73 12.82
C VAL A 142 5.96 8.93 12.66
N GLY A 143 5.44 8.36 13.74
CA GLY A 143 4.20 7.56 13.72
C GLY A 143 4.02 6.76 15.01
N ASN A 144 2.90 6.03 15.12
CA ASN A 144 2.63 5.20 16.29
C ASN A 144 3.52 3.94 16.28
N PRO A 145 4.42 3.74 17.25
CA PRO A 145 5.37 2.61 17.28
C PRO A 145 4.74 1.23 17.17
N VAL A 146 3.51 1.06 17.69
CA VAL A 146 2.78 -0.23 17.63
C VAL A 146 2.44 -0.66 16.20
N ARG A 147 2.46 0.27 15.24
CA ARG A 147 2.11 0.06 13.83
C ARG A 147 3.32 0.10 12.89
N ILE A 148 4.51 0.21 13.44
CA ILE A 148 5.78 0.33 12.70
C ILE A 148 6.48 -1.01 12.70
N ASP A 149 7.12 -1.35 11.58
CA ASP A 149 7.88 -2.59 11.43
C ASP A 149 9.12 -2.60 12.35
N GLU A 150 9.45 -3.77 12.91
CA GLU A 150 10.58 -3.92 13.84
C GLU A 150 11.92 -3.48 13.22
N SER A 151 12.09 -3.65 11.91
CA SER A 151 13.31 -3.29 11.19
C SER A 151 13.63 -1.79 11.19
N VAL A 152 12.63 -0.92 11.41
CA VAL A 152 12.76 0.55 11.41
C VAL A 152 12.46 1.19 12.77
N ILE A 153 12.23 0.39 13.82
CA ILE A 153 11.98 0.91 15.18
C ILE A 153 13.12 1.82 15.65
N GLY A 154 14.38 1.48 15.35
CA GLY A 154 15.55 2.25 15.75
C GLY A 154 15.60 3.69 15.23
N CYS A 155 14.89 4.00 14.13
CA CYS A 155 14.80 5.35 13.57
C CYS A 155 13.48 6.06 13.91
N THR A 156 12.63 5.50 14.79
CA THR A 156 11.41 6.16 15.23
C THR A 156 11.68 7.32 16.16
N TYR A 157 10.83 8.36 16.09
CA TYR A 157 10.92 9.52 16.97
C TYR A 157 10.93 9.12 18.45
N GLU A 158 10.04 8.21 18.84
CA GLU A 158 9.90 7.75 20.23
C GLU A 158 11.17 7.05 20.70
N LYS A 159 11.74 6.15 19.89
CA LYS A 159 12.96 5.42 20.26
C LYS A 159 14.16 6.35 20.32
N MET A 160 14.35 7.22 19.32
CA MET A 160 15.44 8.21 19.33
C MET A 160 15.31 9.19 20.51
N PHE A 161 14.06 9.52 20.91
CA PHE A 161 13.80 10.39 22.05
C PHE A 161 14.18 9.71 23.36
N GLU A 162 13.84 8.44 23.54
CA GLU A 162 14.20 7.65 24.73
C GLU A 162 15.71 7.35 24.82
N ASP A 163 16.37 7.16 23.67
CA ASP A 163 17.82 6.88 23.61
C ASP A 163 18.69 8.14 23.67
N HIS A 164 18.08 9.34 23.70
CA HIS A 164 18.84 10.60 23.75
C HIS A 164 19.58 10.76 25.07
N SER A 165 20.82 11.31 25.03
CA SER A 165 21.68 11.51 26.20
C SER A 165 21.02 12.30 27.34
N ASP A 166 20.14 13.25 27.03
CA ASP A 166 19.45 14.09 28.00
C ASP A 166 18.14 13.48 28.53
N TYR A 167 17.71 12.32 27.99
CA TYR A 167 16.47 11.66 28.43
C TYR A 167 16.47 11.27 29.91
N PRO A 168 17.56 10.75 30.52
CA PRO A 168 17.59 10.47 31.95
C PRO A 168 17.38 11.75 32.81
N LEU A 169 17.90 12.91 32.37
CA LEU A 169 17.66 14.18 33.04
C LEU A 169 16.19 14.58 32.95
N LEU A 170 15.59 14.47 31.79
CA LEU A 170 14.15 14.71 31.58
C LEU A 170 13.29 13.79 32.44
N TRP A 171 13.64 12.50 32.51
CA TRP A 171 12.96 11.53 33.37
C TRP A 171 12.97 11.95 34.84
N ASN A 172 14.13 12.41 35.37
CA ASN A 172 14.23 12.90 36.74
C ASN A 172 13.37 14.14 36.98
N VAL A 173 13.30 15.06 36.01
CA VAL A 173 12.44 16.25 36.09
C VAL A 173 10.97 15.85 36.10
N ARG A 174 10.55 14.92 35.24
CA ARG A 174 9.17 14.39 35.22
C ARG A 174 8.78 13.75 36.55
N LYS A 175 9.66 12.93 37.12
CA LYS A 175 9.50 12.33 38.46
C LYS A 175 9.37 13.39 39.56
N ALA A 176 10.17 14.44 39.51
CA ALA A 176 10.09 15.55 40.48
C ALA A 176 8.77 16.34 40.34
N ILE A 177 8.24 16.51 39.11
CA ILE A 177 6.94 17.10 38.86
C ILE A 177 5.84 16.27 39.52
N ASP A 178 5.84 14.94 39.31
CA ASP A 178 4.82 14.04 39.89
C ASP A 178 4.84 14.06 41.41
N GLN A 179 6.04 14.01 42.01
CA GLN A 179 6.21 14.12 43.47
C GLN A 179 5.71 15.47 44.01
N THR A 180 5.99 16.57 43.30
CA THR A 180 5.54 17.92 43.71
C THR A 180 4.02 18.05 43.57
N MET A 181 3.43 17.47 42.52
CA MET A 181 1.97 17.43 42.37
C MET A 181 1.28 16.59 43.45
N GLN A 182 1.87 15.46 43.86
CA GLN A 182 1.34 14.65 44.98
C GLN A 182 1.44 15.42 46.29
N ALA A 183 2.55 16.11 46.55
CA ALA A 183 2.72 16.95 47.73
C ALA A 183 1.72 18.12 47.76
N LEU A 184 1.43 18.75 46.62
CA LEU A 184 0.40 19.80 46.49
C LEU A 184 -1.02 19.30 46.84
N LYS A 185 -1.33 18.04 46.52
CA LYS A 185 -2.62 17.40 46.87
C LYS A 185 -2.72 17.06 48.35
N ALA A 186 -1.60 16.76 49.01
CA ALA A 186 -1.56 16.26 50.37
C ALA A 186 -1.46 17.37 51.46
N LYS A 187 -1.00 18.60 51.11
CA LYS A 187 -0.66 19.65 52.09
C LYS A 187 -1.51 20.91 51.88
N ASN A 188 -2.05 21.43 53.03
CA ASN A 188 -2.69 22.75 53.10
C ASN A 188 -1.69 23.90 53.40
N ALA A 189 -0.48 23.63 53.89
CA ALA A 189 0.58 24.61 54.18
C ALA A 189 1.74 24.48 53.19
N GLY A 190 2.33 25.62 52.77
CA GLY A 190 3.43 25.66 51.80
C GLY A 190 3.02 25.55 50.33
N ARG A 191 1.73 25.74 50.03
CA ARG A 191 1.16 25.57 48.68
C ARG A 191 1.75 26.52 47.62
N ARG A 192 2.16 27.73 48.05
CA ARG A 192 2.78 28.73 47.18
C ARG A 192 4.15 28.29 46.70
N GLU A 193 5.03 27.87 47.62
CA GLU A 193 6.39 27.37 47.31
C GLU A 193 6.34 26.14 46.39
N LEU A 194 5.44 25.18 46.67
CA LEU A 194 5.25 24.01 45.83
C LEU A 194 4.75 24.37 44.44
N SER A 195 3.88 25.39 44.31
CA SER A 195 3.39 25.89 43.04
C SER A 195 4.51 26.57 42.23
N GLU A 196 5.34 27.40 42.88
CA GLU A 196 6.49 28.04 42.25
C GLU A 196 7.48 26.98 41.77
N LYS A 197 7.83 26.00 42.64
CA LYS A 197 8.69 24.86 42.27
C LYS A 197 8.13 24.06 41.08
N LEU A 198 6.83 23.80 41.07
CA LEU A 198 6.17 23.10 39.96
C LEU A 198 6.26 23.87 38.66
N SER A 199 6.11 25.19 38.69
CA SER A 199 6.29 26.08 37.54
C SER A 199 7.71 25.99 36.95
N VAL A 200 8.73 26.08 37.81
CA VAL A 200 10.13 25.95 37.39
C VAL A 200 10.44 24.58 36.80
N LEU A 201 9.95 23.51 37.44
CA LEU A 201 10.14 22.14 36.93
C LEU A 201 9.45 21.92 35.57
N ARG A 202 8.24 22.46 35.37
CA ARG A 202 7.53 22.40 34.09
C ARG A 202 8.29 23.13 32.99
N LYS A 203 8.80 24.34 33.29
CA LYS A 203 9.62 25.08 32.32
C LYS A 203 10.86 24.28 31.92
N LYS A 204 11.58 23.70 32.91
CA LYS A 204 12.76 22.88 32.65
C LYS A 204 12.42 21.61 31.84
N ARG A 205 11.28 20.96 32.09
CA ARG A 205 10.79 19.85 31.28
C ARG A 205 10.57 20.28 29.82
N ASP A 206 9.87 21.39 29.60
CA ASP A 206 9.54 21.88 28.26
C ASP A 206 10.82 22.28 27.48
N GLU A 207 11.81 22.88 28.16
CA GLU A 207 13.12 23.20 27.58
C GLU A 207 13.87 21.91 27.16
N LEU A 208 13.90 20.89 28.03
CA LEU A 208 14.54 19.61 27.71
C LEU A 208 13.82 18.86 26.59
N GLU A 209 12.50 18.78 26.63
CA GLU A 209 11.70 18.16 25.56
C GLU A 209 11.95 18.86 24.22
N TYR A 210 12.01 20.18 24.21
CA TYR A 210 12.33 20.94 23.02
C TYR A 210 13.76 20.66 22.53
N SER A 211 14.75 20.69 23.42
CA SER A 211 16.16 20.44 23.09
C SER A 211 16.36 19.04 22.48
N ILE A 212 15.80 18.01 23.12
CA ILE A 212 15.87 16.63 22.63
C ILE A 212 15.20 16.54 21.26
N THR A 213 13.98 17.07 21.12
CA THR A 213 13.23 17.05 19.86
C THR A 213 14.01 17.75 18.74
N ASP A 214 14.54 18.93 19.01
CA ASP A 214 15.30 19.70 18.01
C ASP A 214 16.59 18.98 17.59
N SER A 215 17.31 18.38 18.54
CA SER A 215 18.48 17.54 18.28
C SER A 215 18.16 16.36 17.34
N ILE A 216 17.06 15.63 17.60
CA ILE A 216 16.62 14.50 16.77
C ILE A 216 16.30 14.96 15.35
N PHE A 217 15.56 16.07 15.21
CA PHE A 217 15.24 16.58 13.89
C PHE A 217 16.45 17.11 13.11
N ARG A 218 17.43 17.69 13.80
CA ARG A 218 18.69 18.13 13.16
C ARG A 218 19.56 16.98 12.68
N SER A 219 19.50 15.84 13.36
CA SER A 219 20.28 14.65 12.96
C SER A 219 19.69 13.94 11.72
N ALA A 220 18.40 14.12 11.46
CA ALA A 220 17.70 13.49 10.33
C ALA A 220 17.82 14.32 9.05
N ARG A 221 18.00 13.65 7.91
CA ARG A 221 17.96 14.24 6.58
C ARG A 221 16.59 13.99 5.91
N VAL A 222 15.91 12.93 6.30
CA VAL A 222 14.55 12.57 5.84
C VAL A 222 13.64 12.42 7.03
N VAL A 223 12.48 13.06 6.97
CA VAL A 223 11.38 12.86 7.92
C VAL A 223 10.29 12.05 7.22
N ALA A 224 10.04 10.83 7.69
CA ALA A 224 9.12 9.88 7.07
C ALA A 224 7.88 9.65 7.95
N CYS A 225 6.68 9.75 7.35
CA CYS A 225 5.43 9.48 8.06
C CYS A 225 4.31 9.08 7.08
N THR A 226 3.18 8.60 7.60
CA THR A 226 1.97 8.48 6.75
C THR A 226 1.41 9.86 6.43
N LEU A 227 0.57 9.97 5.37
CA LEU A 227 -0.09 11.23 5.04
C LEU A 227 -0.84 11.83 6.24
N ALA A 228 -1.62 11.01 6.95
CA ALA A 228 -2.27 11.45 8.20
C ALA A 228 -1.26 11.75 9.33
N GLY A 229 -0.15 11.04 9.37
CA GLY A 229 0.95 11.26 10.33
C GLY A 229 1.63 12.62 10.17
N ALA A 230 1.55 13.25 8.99
CA ALA A 230 2.04 14.60 8.76
C ALA A 230 1.34 15.68 9.64
N ALA A 231 0.14 15.38 10.13
CA ALA A 231 -0.56 16.22 11.11
C ALA A 231 -0.13 16.00 12.56
N SER A 232 0.86 15.15 12.83
CA SER A 232 1.39 14.91 14.18
C SER A 232 1.86 16.19 14.86
N LYS A 233 1.66 16.28 16.19
CA LYS A 233 2.07 17.43 17.00
C LYS A 233 3.57 17.75 16.89
N VAL A 234 4.42 16.74 16.78
CA VAL A 234 5.87 16.93 16.64
C VAL A 234 6.27 17.57 15.30
N LEU A 235 5.38 17.51 14.31
CA LEU A 235 5.55 18.11 12.99
C LEU A 235 4.80 19.46 12.83
N PHE A 236 4.10 19.94 13.85
CA PHE A 236 3.14 21.05 13.73
C PHE A 236 3.76 22.30 13.07
N ASN A 237 4.91 22.78 13.53
CA ASN A 237 5.55 24.00 13.03
C ASN A 237 6.69 23.73 12.03
N ARG A 238 6.76 22.54 11.42
CA ARG A 238 7.81 22.18 10.49
C ARG A 238 7.33 22.31 9.05
N ARG A 239 8.20 22.84 8.19
CA ARG A 239 8.02 22.92 6.75
C ARG A 239 9.23 22.32 6.04
N TYR A 240 9.00 21.81 4.84
CA TYR A 240 10.00 21.13 4.03
C TYR A 240 10.02 21.74 2.62
N SER A 241 11.20 21.87 2.03
CA SER A 241 11.29 22.34 0.65
C SER A 241 10.66 21.34 -0.31
N THR A 242 10.86 20.05 -0.06
CA THR A 242 10.33 18.97 -0.91
C THR A 242 9.60 17.92 -0.09
N LEU A 243 8.42 17.55 -0.58
CA LEU A 243 7.63 16.40 -0.14
C LEU A 243 7.65 15.33 -1.25
N PHE A 244 7.98 14.11 -0.89
CA PHE A 244 7.80 12.93 -1.72
C PHE A 244 6.61 12.12 -1.20
N ILE A 245 5.68 11.74 -2.07
CA ILE A 245 4.54 10.89 -1.73
C ILE A 245 4.64 9.60 -2.55
N ASP A 246 4.98 8.49 -1.89
CA ASP A 246 4.96 7.17 -2.53
C ASP A 246 3.57 6.54 -2.45
N GLU A 247 3.26 5.65 -3.39
CA GLU A 247 1.93 5.05 -3.58
C GLU A 247 0.81 6.12 -3.67
N ALA A 248 1.11 7.25 -4.31
CA ALA A 248 0.20 8.41 -4.36
C ALA A 248 -1.13 8.10 -5.08
N ALA A 249 -1.15 7.12 -5.97
CA ALA A 249 -2.37 6.65 -6.64
C ALA A 249 -3.34 5.91 -5.71
N GLN A 250 -2.94 5.60 -4.45
CA GLN A 250 -3.80 4.97 -3.44
C GLN A 250 -4.31 5.96 -2.39
N ALA A 251 -3.90 7.23 -2.47
CA ALA A 251 -4.23 8.25 -1.50
C ALA A 251 -5.44 9.08 -1.96
N LEU A 252 -6.43 9.23 -1.08
CA LEU A 252 -7.48 10.21 -1.31
C LEU A 252 -6.85 11.60 -1.51
N GLU A 253 -7.41 12.42 -2.39
CA GLU A 253 -6.92 13.78 -2.65
C GLU A 253 -6.79 14.57 -1.35
N ALA A 254 -7.84 14.59 -0.52
CA ALA A 254 -7.86 15.29 0.76
C ALA A 254 -6.76 14.80 1.75
N ALA A 255 -6.38 13.52 1.69
CA ALA A 255 -5.28 12.99 2.51
C ALA A 255 -3.92 13.52 2.03
N SER A 256 -3.71 13.64 0.73
CA SER A 256 -2.50 14.22 0.15
C SER A 256 -2.28 15.66 0.60
N TRP A 257 -3.34 16.45 0.69
CA TRP A 257 -3.29 17.83 1.15
C TRP A 257 -2.81 17.98 2.59
N ILE A 258 -2.98 16.97 3.47
CA ILE A 258 -2.44 17.01 4.84
C ILE A 258 -0.91 17.20 4.83
N ALA A 259 -0.22 16.45 3.98
CA ALA A 259 1.23 16.53 3.86
C ALA A 259 1.68 17.72 3.00
N ILE A 260 0.97 18.03 1.90
CA ILE A 260 1.29 19.15 0.99
C ILE A 260 1.25 20.50 1.71
N ASN A 261 0.39 20.67 2.71
CA ASN A 261 0.35 21.84 3.57
C ASN A 261 1.69 22.16 4.28
N LYS A 262 2.64 21.21 4.28
CA LYS A 262 3.94 21.35 4.94
C LYS A 262 5.12 21.47 3.97
N ALA A 263 4.86 21.58 2.69
CA ALA A 263 5.91 21.56 1.67
C ALA A 263 5.81 22.72 0.69
N ASP A 264 6.94 23.02 0.04
CA ASP A 264 7.01 24.05 -1.00
C ASP A 264 6.91 23.45 -2.42
N ARG A 265 7.25 22.17 -2.60
CA ARG A 265 7.02 21.39 -3.82
C ARG A 265 6.68 19.94 -3.49
N VAL A 266 6.06 19.26 -4.43
CA VAL A 266 5.63 17.87 -4.25
C VAL A 266 6.11 16.98 -5.40
N VAL A 267 6.56 15.78 -5.05
CA VAL A 267 6.89 14.70 -5.97
C VAL A 267 5.93 13.55 -5.68
N PHE A 268 5.09 13.22 -6.65
CA PHE A 268 4.23 12.05 -6.58
C PHE A 268 4.91 10.85 -7.22
N ALA A 269 4.88 9.71 -6.57
CA ALA A 269 5.27 8.43 -7.14
C ALA A 269 4.12 7.44 -6.96
N GLY A 270 3.75 6.76 -8.04
CA GLY A 270 2.61 5.85 -8.01
C GLY A 270 2.31 5.26 -9.38
N ASP A 271 1.17 4.59 -9.45
CA ASP A 271 0.65 4.02 -10.70
C ASP A 271 -0.88 4.05 -10.67
N HIS A 272 -1.47 4.97 -11.40
CA HIS A 272 -2.92 5.15 -11.47
C HIS A 272 -3.64 4.06 -12.27
N PHE A 273 -2.91 3.17 -12.94
CA PHE A 273 -3.44 1.93 -13.53
C PHE A 273 -3.37 0.72 -12.57
N GLN A 274 -2.96 0.95 -11.32
CA GLN A 274 -3.13 0.01 -10.21
C GLN A 274 -4.31 0.42 -9.32
N LEU A 275 -4.42 -0.18 -8.12
CA LEU A 275 -5.59 0.04 -7.26
C LEU A 275 -5.77 1.50 -6.85
N PRO A 276 -6.98 2.05 -6.97
CA PRO A 276 -7.35 3.36 -6.46
C PRO A 276 -7.55 3.32 -4.94
N PRO A 277 -7.75 4.47 -4.29
CA PRO A 277 -8.18 4.53 -2.90
C PRO A 277 -9.45 3.71 -2.64
N THR A 278 -9.54 3.07 -1.48
CA THR A 278 -10.74 2.30 -1.11
C THR A 278 -11.84 3.23 -0.63
N VAL A 279 -12.87 3.42 -1.45
CA VAL A 279 -14.10 4.14 -1.12
C VAL A 279 -15.23 3.14 -0.91
N LYS A 280 -15.89 3.15 0.27
CA LYS A 280 -16.96 2.22 0.60
C LYS A 280 -18.36 2.74 0.28
N CYS A 281 -18.52 4.05 0.23
CA CYS A 281 -19.78 4.71 -0.09
C CYS A 281 -19.92 4.84 -1.60
N LEU A 282 -20.97 4.24 -2.19
CA LEU A 282 -21.23 4.30 -3.63
C LEU A 282 -21.51 5.71 -4.13
N GLU A 283 -22.20 6.53 -3.33
CA GLU A 283 -22.49 7.92 -3.69
C GLU A 283 -21.20 8.74 -3.78
N ALA A 284 -20.30 8.55 -2.83
CA ALA A 284 -18.99 9.20 -2.83
C ALA A 284 -18.11 8.72 -4.01
N LEU A 285 -18.17 7.42 -4.33
CA LEU A 285 -17.49 6.85 -5.49
C LEU A 285 -18.01 7.47 -6.79
N ASN A 286 -19.33 7.53 -6.95
CA ASN A 286 -19.97 8.14 -8.12
C ASN A 286 -19.69 9.65 -8.24
N SER A 287 -19.36 10.30 -7.12
CA SER A 287 -18.94 11.70 -7.06
C SER A 287 -17.43 11.89 -7.28
N GLY A 288 -16.68 10.82 -7.58
CA GLY A 288 -15.25 10.87 -7.92
C GLY A 288 -14.31 10.94 -6.72
N LEU A 289 -14.74 10.52 -5.51
CA LEU A 289 -13.87 10.53 -4.32
C LEU A 289 -12.65 9.58 -4.46
N ASP A 290 -12.69 8.59 -5.34
CA ASP A 290 -11.59 7.69 -5.63
C ASP A 290 -10.56 8.25 -6.61
N ARG A 291 -10.85 9.39 -7.26
CA ARG A 291 -9.90 10.10 -8.12
C ARG A 291 -8.83 10.77 -7.26
N THR A 292 -7.58 10.45 -7.52
CA THR A 292 -6.46 10.93 -6.71
C THR A 292 -5.89 12.24 -7.23
N LEU A 293 -5.22 13.02 -6.37
CA LEU A 293 -4.54 14.24 -6.79
C LEU A 293 -3.42 13.94 -7.80
N MET A 294 -2.71 12.81 -7.65
CA MET A 294 -1.72 12.37 -8.63
C MET A 294 -2.34 12.14 -10.01
N GLU A 295 -3.52 11.52 -10.08
CA GLU A 295 -4.25 11.26 -11.32
C GLU A 295 -4.67 12.59 -11.98
N HIS A 296 -5.22 13.53 -11.21
CA HIS A 296 -5.54 14.89 -11.66
C HIS A 296 -4.31 15.60 -12.27
N VAL A 297 -3.18 15.54 -11.57
CA VAL A 297 -1.95 16.18 -12.05
C VAL A 297 -1.43 15.49 -13.31
N ALA A 298 -1.45 14.16 -13.37
CA ALA A 298 -0.97 13.42 -14.53
C ALA A 298 -1.78 13.72 -15.80
N GLU A 299 -3.10 13.87 -15.68
CA GLU A 299 -3.99 14.20 -16.80
C GLU A 299 -3.83 15.66 -17.26
N ASN A 300 -3.82 16.60 -16.31
CA ASN A 300 -3.80 18.02 -16.63
C ASN A 300 -2.41 18.55 -16.99
N LYS A 301 -1.34 17.85 -16.57
CA LYS A 301 0.06 18.29 -16.75
C LYS A 301 0.98 17.15 -17.21
N PRO A 302 0.73 16.58 -18.38
CA PRO A 302 1.52 15.43 -18.88
C PRO A 302 3.02 15.74 -18.99
N GLY A 303 3.41 17.01 -19.13
CA GLY A 303 4.81 17.43 -19.17
C GLY A 303 5.58 17.34 -17.86
N CYS A 304 4.90 17.06 -16.71
CA CYS A 304 5.59 16.79 -15.44
C CYS A 304 5.63 15.28 -15.09
N VAL A 305 5.13 14.41 -15.99
CA VAL A 305 5.04 12.97 -15.77
C VAL A 305 6.22 12.26 -16.42
N SER A 306 6.96 11.50 -15.65
CA SER A 306 8.02 10.61 -16.10
C SER A 306 7.55 9.16 -15.97
N LEU A 307 7.35 8.47 -17.11
CA LEU A 307 6.98 7.06 -17.13
C LEU A 307 8.24 6.19 -17.04
N LEU A 308 8.29 5.29 -16.07
CA LEU A 308 9.31 4.27 -16.00
C LEU A 308 8.95 3.12 -16.96
N THR A 309 9.79 2.87 -17.96
CA THR A 309 9.45 1.94 -19.06
C THR A 309 10.04 0.55 -18.90
N MET A 310 11.20 0.41 -18.23
CA MET A 310 11.89 -0.87 -18.11
C MET A 310 11.46 -1.61 -16.84
N GLN A 311 10.90 -2.81 -16.96
CA GLN A 311 10.49 -3.62 -15.83
C GLN A 311 11.44 -4.81 -15.58
N TYR A 312 11.56 -5.21 -14.30
CA TYR A 312 12.50 -6.21 -13.79
C TYR A 312 11.82 -7.42 -13.12
N ARG A 313 10.49 -7.50 -13.21
CA ARG A 313 9.68 -8.49 -12.48
C ARG A 313 9.18 -9.63 -13.35
N MET A 314 8.40 -9.29 -14.36
CA MET A 314 7.53 -10.24 -15.06
C MET A 314 8.21 -10.86 -16.27
N ASN A 315 7.89 -12.12 -16.56
CA ASN A 315 8.12 -12.67 -17.89
C ASN A 315 7.50 -11.78 -18.97
N GLU A 316 8.15 -11.69 -20.12
CA GLU A 316 7.75 -10.82 -21.24
C GLU A 316 6.27 -11.03 -21.63
N LYS A 317 5.81 -12.27 -21.75
CA LYS A 317 4.43 -12.57 -22.16
C LYS A 317 3.39 -12.03 -21.19
N ILE A 318 3.66 -12.09 -19.87
CA ILE A 318 2.78 -11.53 -18.86
C ILE A 318 2.77 -10.00 -18.94
N MET A 319 3.95 -9.40 -19.10
CA MET A 319 4.11 -7.95 -19.19
C MET A 319 3.44 -7.38 -20.44
N SER A 320 3.59 -8.04 -21.61
CA SER A 320 3.17 -7.48 -22.91
C SER A 320 1.67 -7.20 -22.98
N PHE A 321 0.83 -8.06 -22.43
CA PHE A 321 -0.61 -7.78 -22.37
C PHE A 321 -0.92 -6.58 -21.50
N SER A 322 -0.34 -6.51 -20.29
CA SER A 322 -0.50 -5.37 -19.39
C SER A 322 0.05 -4.08 -20.00
N SER A 323 1.20 -4.15 -20.67
CA SER A 323 1.82 -3.02 -21.37
C SER A 323 0.90 -2.45 -22.45
N TYR A 324 0.39 -3.31 -23.32
CA TYR A 324 -0.50 -2.91 -24.41
C TYR A 324 -1.79 -2.27 -23.89
N PHE A 325 -2.40 -2.86 -22.87
CA PHE A 325 -3.74 -2.47 -22.44
C PHE A 325 -3.75 -1.24 -21.50
N PHE A 326 -2.71 -1.06 -20.67
CA PHE A 326 -2.67 -0.01 -19.65
C PHE A 326 -1.58 1.03 -19.86
N TYR A 327 -0.52 0.73 -20.63
CA TYR A 327 0.65 1.59 -20.72
C TYR A 327 1.07 1.89 -22.16
N ASP A 328 0.11 1.88 -23.11
CA ASP A 328 0.31 2.21 -24.54
C ASP A 328 1.43 1.40 -25.22
N GLY A 329 1.71 0.18 -24.75
CA GLY A 329 2.78 -0.65 -25.27
C GLY A 329 4.20 -0.17 -24.93
N LYS A 330 4.35 0.79 -24.00
CA LYS A 330 5.64 1.47 -23.72
C LYS A 330 6.56 0.68 -22.78
N LEU A 331 6.08 -0.39 -22.13
CA LEU A 331 6.92 -1.17 -21.23
C LEU A 331 7.86 -2.10 -22.00
N THR A 332 9.08 -2.20 -21.50
CA THR A 332 10.13 -3.10 -22.00
C THR A 332 10.64 -3.99 -20.89
N VAL A 333 11.17 -5.15 -21.25
CA VAL A 333 11.74 -6.11 -20.30
C VAL A 333 13.22 -5.82 -20.11
N ALA A 334 13.69 -5.85 -18.87
CA ALA A 334 15.11 -5.75 -18.58
C ALA A 334 15.85 -7.03 -19.06
N PRO A 335 17.09 -6.92 -19.61
CA PRO A 335 17.82 -8.08 -20.12
C PRO A 335 17.96 -9.24 -19.11
N GLN A 336 18.07 -8.94 -17.83
CA GLN A 336 18.17 -9.94 -16.76
C GLN A 336 16.89 -10.77 -16.57
N VAL A 337 15.76 -10.27 -17.07
CA VAL A 337 14.43 -10.92 -16.93
C VAL A 337 14.02 -11.60 -18.23
N ASP A 338 14.48 -11.09 -19.35
CA ASP A 338 14.24 -11.65 -20.68
C ASP A 338 14.73 -13.11 -20.77
N SER A 339 15.87 -13.40 -20.14
CA SER A 339 16.45 -14.73 -20.02
C SER A 339 15.81 -15.63 -18.96
N ARG A 340 14.74 -15.18 -18.27
CA ARG A 340 14.04 -16.04 -17.28
C ARG A 340 13.38 -17.22 -17.96
N ASP A 341 14.13 -18.31 -18.02
CA ASP A 341 13.63 -19.57 -18.55
C ASP A 341 12.44 -20.06 -17.71
N THR A 342 11.30 -20.18 -18.38
CA THR A 342 10.09 -20.75 -17.77
C THR A 342 10.10 -22.28 -17.80
N GLY A 343 11.19 -22.93 -18.24
CA GLY A 343 11.25 -24.37 -18.49
C GLY A 343 10.71 -25.26 -17.37
N ARG A 344 10.97 -24.89 -16.11
CA ARG A 344 10.43 -25.60 -14.93
C ARG A 344 8.95 -25.28 -14.65
N PHE A 345 8.48 -24.10 -15.06
CA PHE A 345 7.12 -23.61 -14.83
C PHE A 345 6.21 -23.80 -16.04
N GLY A 346 6.79 -24.19 -17.19
CA GLY A 346 6.09 -24.32 -18.46
C GLY A 346 5.60 -22.99 -19.02
N MET A 347 4.54 -23.01 -19.82
CA MET A 347 4.00 -21.81 -20.49
C MET A 347 3.72 -20.66 -19.50
N PRO A 348 4.16 -19.43 -19.80
CA PRO A 348 4.04 -18.29 -18.87
C PRO A 348 2.63 -17.89 -18.51
N MET A 349 1.70 -18.01 -19.46
CA MET A 349 0.28 -17.66 -19.24
C MET A 349 -0.63 -18.81 -19.64
N ILE A 350 -1.57 -19.14 -18.75
CA ILE A 350 -2.56 -20.18 -18.98
C ILE A 350 -3.92 -19.67 -18.51
N TRP A 351 -4.97 -19.91 -19.32
CA TRP A 351 -6.34 -19.79 -18.90
C TRP A 351 -6.97 -21.19 -18.82
N ILE A 352 -7.40 -21.56 -17.64
CA ILE A 352 -8.17 -22.78 -17.39
C ILE A 352 -9.64 -22.40 -17.53
N ASP A 353 -10.24 -22.81 -18.65
CA ASP A 353 -11.61 -22.48 -18.96
C ASP A 353 -12.58 -23.45 -18.28
N THR A 354 -13.38 -22.91 -17.38
CA THR A 354 -14.34 -23.69 -16.59
C THR A 354 -15.77 -23.64 -17.15
N CYS A 355 -15.99 -23.11 -18.36
CA CYS A 355 -17.33 -22.92 -18.94
C CYS A 355 -18.14 -24.22 -19.10
N GLU A 356 -17.48 -25.37 -19.24
CA GLU A 356 -18.11 -26.67 -19.38
C GLU A 356 -18.05 -27.53 -18.12
N CYS A 357 -17.44 -27.03 -17.03
CA CYS A 357 -17.26 -27.76 -15.78
C CYS A 357 -18.50 -27.77 -14.86
N GLY A 358 -19.54 -27.02 -15.19
CA GLY A 358 -20.71 -26.87 -14.32
C GLY A 358 -20.44 -26.11 -13.01
N PHE A 359 -19.32 -25.37 -12.94
CA PHE A 359 -18.98 -24.59 -11.77
C PHE A 359 -19.77 -23.27 -11.76
N THR A 360 -20.76 -23.16 -10.88
CA THR A 360 -21.63 -21.99 -10.77
C THR A 360 -21.27 -21.14 -9.56
N GLU A 361 -21.38 -19.81 -9.73
CA GLU A 361 -21.24 -18.87 -8.62
C GLU A 361 -22.41 -18.99 -7.64
N ARG A 362 -22.14 -18.74 -6.35
CA ARG A 362 -23.16 -18.68 -5.30
C ARG A 362 -22.98 -17.41 -4.48
N VAL A 363 -24.07 -16.78 -4.10
CA VAL A 363 -24.07 -15.66 -3.17
C VAL A 363 -23.86 -16.20 -1.76
N THR A 364 -23.12 -15.50 -0.92
CA THR A 364 -22.97 -15.85 0.50
C THR A 364 -24.29 -15.62 1.25
N PRO A 365 -24.54 -16.32 2.39
CA PRO A 365 -25.80 -16.20 3.14
C PRO A 365 -26.10 -14.76 3.60
N ASP A 366 -25.07 -13.96 3.83
CA ASP A 366 -25.16 -12.53 4.20
C ASP A 366 -25.41 -11.60 3.00
N GLY A 367 -25.51 -12.15 1.79
CA GLY A 367 -25.75 -11.40 0.56
C GLY A 367 -24.56 -10.54 0.06
N THR A 368 -23.47 -10.45 0.82
CA THR A 368 -22.40 -9.48 0.55
C THR A 368 -21.26 -10.03 -0.30
N GLY A 369 -21.13 -11.34 -0.40
CA GLY A 369 -20.02 -12.00 -1.09
C GLY A 369 -20.44 -13.00 -2.14
N LYS A 370 -19.46 -13.46 -2.92
CA LYS A 370 -19.65 -14.53 -3.92
C LYS A 370 -18.59 -15.62 -3.75
N THR A 371 -19.01 -16.86 -4.01
CA THR A 371 -18.13 -18.03 -4.00
C THR A 371 -18.46 -18.93 -5.18
N ASN A 372 -17.47 -19.66 -5.67
CA ASN A 372 -17.62 -20.76 -6.62
C ASN A 372 -16.90 -21.98 -6.03
N ILE A 373 -17.70 -22.96 -5.59
CA ILE A 373 -17.18 -24.11 -4.84
C ILE A 373 -16.35 -25.02 -5.74
N GLY A 374 -16.82 -25.28 -6.96
CA GLY A 374 -16.14 -26.10 -7.94
C GLY A 374 -14.79 -25.49 -8.31
N GLU A 375 -14.81 -24.22 -8.68
CA GLU A 375 -13.61 -23.46 -9.04
C GLU A 375 -12.60 -23.40 -7.86
N ALA A 376 -13.08 -23.22 -6.61
CA ALA A 376 -12.20 -23.20 -5.44
C ALA A 376 -11.47 -24.54 -5.22
N LYS A 377 -12.19 -25.66 -5.36
CA LYS A 377 -11.58 -27.01 -5.27
C LYS A 377 -10.54 -27.20 -6.36
N TYR A 378 -10.88 -26.80 -7.57
CA TYR A 378 -10.02 -26.93 -8.73
C TYR A 378 -8.77 -26.02 -8.60
N ALA A 379 -8.93 -24.78 -8.18
CA ALA A 379 -7.81 -23.85 -7.96
C ALA A 379 -6.79 -24.37 -6.94
N VAL A 380 -7.24 -24.99 -5.83
CA VAL A 380 -6.35 -25.61 -4.86
C VAL A 380 -5.67 -26.86 -5.44
N SER A 381 -6.34 -27.61 -6.30
CA SER A 381 -5.72 -28.74 -7.02
C SER A 381 -4.63 -28.24 -7.99
N VAL A 382 -4.91 -27.19 -8.74
CA VAL A 382 -3.94 -26.55 -9.65
C VAL A 382 -2.70 -26.06 -8.88
N LEU A 383 -2.89 -25.36 -7.75
CA LEU A 383 -1.80 -24.94 -6.88
C LEU A 383 -0.94 -26.14 -6.44
N LYS A 384 -1.59 -27.22 -6.04
CA LYS A 384 -0.91 -28.45 -5.63
C LYS A 384 -0.14 -29.09 -6.78
N ASN A 385 -0.73 -29.15 -7.97
CA ASN A 385 -0.11 -29.73 -9.16
C ASN A 385 1.13 -28.95 -9.62
N TYR A 386 1.16 -27.63 -9.45
CA TYR A 386 2.37 -26.84 -9.73
C TYR A 386 3.42 -26.92 -8.64
N ALA A 387 3.03 -27.13 -7.38
CA ALA A 387 3.96 -27.16 -6.25
C ALA A 387 4.58 -28.57 -6.04
N MET A 388 3.80 -29.64 -6.25
CA MET A 388 4.26 -31.02 -5.98
C MET A 388 5.51 -31.47 -6.73
N PRO A 389 5.71 -31.12 -8.02
CA PRO A 389 6.90 -31.54 -8.77
C PRO A 389 8.22 -31.05 -8.17
N PHE A 390 8.20 -29.91 -7.47
CA PHE A 390 9.39 -29.39 -6.79
C PHE A 390 9.66 -30.10 -5.45
N GLY A 391 8.61 -30.64 -4.79
CA GLY A 391 8.73 -31.14 -3.44
C GLY A 391 8.86 -30.03 -2.38
N ALA A 392 8.51 -30.34 -1.12
CA ALA A 392 8.47 -29.34 -0.06
C ALA A 392 9.86 -28.76 0.29
N ARG A 393 10.90 -29.59 0.23
CA ARG A 393 12.26 -29.18 0.55
C ARG A 393 12.79 -28.18 -0.48
N GLU A 394 12.71 -28.50 -1.76
CA GLU A 394 13.19 -27.62 -2.83
C GLU A 394 12.45 -26.27 -2.84
N ILE A 395 11.12 -26.27 -2.62
CA ILE A 395 10.32 -25.05 -2.51
C ILE A 395 10.86 -24.13 -1.41
N LEU A 396 11.20 -24.67 -0.25
CA LEU A 396 11.67 -23.86 0.88
C LEU A 396 13.14 -23.45 0.72
N ASP A 397 14.00 -24.34 0.22
CA ASP A 397 15.44 -24.09 0.06
C ASP A 397 15.70 -23.06 -1.07
N HIS A 398 14.93 -23.10 -2.15
CA HIS A 398 15.04 -22.17 -3.29
C HIS A 398 14.05 -21.02 -3.25
N HIS A 399 13.30 -20.86 -2.15
CA HIS A 399 12.33 -19.78 -1.96
C HIS A 399 11.32 -19.64 -3.10
N ILE A 400 10.87 -20.77 -3.69
CA ILE A 400 9.83 -20.76 -4.72
C ILE A 400 8.50 -20.40 -4.06
N ASP A 401 7.84 -19.36 -4.52
CA ASP A 401 6.64 -18.86 -3.89
C ASP A 401 5.41 -18.84 -4.81
N PHE A 402 4.26 -19.06 -4.18
CA PHE A 402 2.97 -19.21 -4.85
C PHE A 402 1.96 -18.22 -4.31
N GLY A 403 1.22 -17.59 -5.21
CA GLY A 403 0.08 -16.76 -4.89
C GLY A 403 -1.21 -17.33 -5.43
N LEU A 404 -2.25 -17.43 -4.61
CA LEU A 404 -3.60 -17.75 -5.03
C LEU A 404 -4.50 -16.57 -4.71
N ILE A 405 -4.97 -15.89 -5.75
CA ILE A 405 -5.70 -14.63 -5.67
C ILE A 405 -7.16 -14.83 -6.03
N SER A 406 -8.06 -14.18 -5.32
CA SER A 406 -9.45 -14.05 -5.74
C SER A 406 -10.01 -12.67 -5.41
N PRO A 407 -10.90 -12.09 -6.24
CA PRO A 407 -11.52 -10.79 -5.97
C PRO A 407 -12.49 -10.80 -4.78
N TYR A 408 -12.94 -11.98 -4.34
CA TYR A 408 -13.95 -12.12 -3.30
C TYR A 408 -13.38 -12.72 -2.01
N LYS A 409 -13.51 -12.01 -0.88
CA LYS A 409 -13.04 -12.47 0.43
C LYS A 409 -13.65 -13.81 0.86
N ALA A 410 -14.92 -14.04 0.51
CA ALA A 410 -15.60 -15.30 0.78
C ALA A 410 -14.93 -16.48 0.05
N GLN A 411 -14.52 -16.29 -1.22
CA GLN A 411 -13.75 -17.28 -1.96
C GLN A 411 -12.37 -17.51 -1.35
N VAL A 412 -11.66 -16.46 -0.96
CA VAL A 412 -10.37 -16.56 -0.27
C VAL A 412 -10.48 -17.40 1.00
N ASN A 413 -11.49 -17.18 1.82
CA ASN A 413 -11.72 -17.97 3.03
C ASN A 413 -11.95 -19.45 2.72
N ARG A 414 -12.69 -19.74 1.66
CA ARG A 414 -12.91 -21.10 1.16
C ARG A 414 -11.62 -21.74 0.65
N LEU A 415 -10.84 -21.03 -0.14
CA LEU A 415 -9.53 -21.47 -0.65
C LEU A 415 -8.58 -21.80 0.49
N ARG A 416 -8.49 -20.94 1.52
CA ARG A 416 -7.70 -21.19 2.73
C ARG A 416 -8.14 -22.44 3.48
N LYS A 417 -9.47 -22.64 3.64
CA LYS A 417 -10.03 -23.84 4.28
C LYS A 417 -9.72 -25.11 3.50
N LEU A 418 -9.76 -25.05 2.17
CA LEU A 418 -9.41 -26.20 1.32
C LEU A 418 -7.90 -26.47 1.34
N ALA A 419 -7.07 -25.46 1.19
CA ALA A 419 -5.60 -25.60 1.25
C ALA A 419 -5.13 -26.15 2.59
N SER A 420 -5.75 -25.74 3.71
CA SER A 420 -5.43 -26.25 5.05
C SER A 420 -5.75 -27.74 5.28
N ARG A 421 -6.53 -28.36 4.40
CA ARG A 421 -6.80 -29.82 4.46
C ARG A 421 -5.70 -30.65 3.78
N SER A 422 -4.86 -30.04 2.94
CA SER A 422 -3.76 -30.72 2.26
C SER A 422 -2.52 -30.77 3.15
N ARG A 423 -2.05 -31.99 3.48
CA ARG A 423 -0.79 -32.19 4.24
C ARG A 423 0.40 -31.55 3.52
N PHE A 424 0.48 -31.69 2.19
CA PHE A 424 1.57 -31.12 1.40
C PHE A 424 1.60 -29.60 1.48
N LEU A 425 0.44 -28.91 1.27
CA LEU A 425 0.37 -27.44 1.34
C LEU A 425 0.61 -26.89 2.75
N LYS A 426 0.31 -27.69 3.80
CA LYS A 426 0.69 -27.33 5.17
C LYS A 426 2.21 -27.26 5.35
N ASN A 427 2.94 -28.21 4.76
CA ASN A 427 4.40 -28.26 4.86
C ASN A 427 5.07 -27.06 4.18
N ILE A 428 4.47 -26.51 3.12
CA ILE A 428 4.97 -25.34 2.39
C ILE A 428 4.20 -24.06 2.69
N LYS A 429 3.50 -23.96 3.83
CA LYS A 429 2.63 -22.82 4.17
C LYS A 429 3.34 -21.46 4.07
N LYS A 430 4.64 -21.39 4.37
CA LYS A 430 5.43 -20.15 4.28
C LYS A 430 5.61 -19.66 2.83
N ALA A 431 5.60 -20.58 1.87
CA ALA A 431 5.76 -20.30 0.44
C ALA A 431 4.43 -20.06 -0.28
N VAL A 432 3.28 -20.22 0.39
CA VAL A 432 1.94 -20.08 -0.22
C VAL A 432 1.17 -18.92 0.42
N SER A 433 0.79 -17.96 -0.41
CA SER A 433 -0.07 -16.85 -0.01
C SER A 433 -1.43 -16.97 -0.68
N ILE A 434 -2.53 -16.93 0.10
CA ILE A 434 -3.90 -16.97 -0.41
C ILE A 434 -4.62 -15.72 0.08
N ASN A 435 -4.99 -14.79 -0.82
CA ASN A 435 -5.54 -13.51 -0.40
C ASN A 435 -6.37 -12.81 -1.49
N THR A 436 -6.99 -11.69 -1.15
CA THR A 436 -7.63 -10.79 -2.13
C THR A 436 -6.57 -10.03 -2.93
N VAL A 437 -6.98 -9.45 -4.07
CA VAL A 437 -6.11 -8.64 -4.92
C VAL A 437 -5.45 -7.49 -4.13
N ASP A 438 -6.26 -6.77 -3.34
CA ASP A 438 -5.80 -5.62 -2.54
C ASP A 438 -4.66 -5.99 -1.57
N ALA A 439 -4.75 -7.18 -0.96
CA ALA A 439 -3.74 -7.68 -0.03
C ALA A 439 -2.46 -8.19 -0.71
N PHE A 440 -2.47 -8.36 -2.03
CA PHE A 440 -1.30 -8.69 -2.84
C PHE A 440 -0.59 -7.46 -3.40
N GLN A 441 -1.14 -6.27 -3.22
CA GLN A 441 -0.51 -5.05 -3.70
C GLN A 441 0.89 -4.88 -3.08
N GLY A 442 1.87 -4.45 -3.89
CA GLY A 442 3.28 -4.36 -3.50
C GLY A 442 4.02 -5.69 -3.43
N GLN A 443 3.33 -6.84 -3.45
CA GLN A 443 3.94 -8.16 -3.38
C GLN A 443 4.14 -8.76 -4.79
N GLU A 444 4.95 -9.80 -4.88
CA GLU A 444 5.16 -10.59 -6.11
C GLU A 444 5.38 -12.06 -5.74
N ARG A 445 5.10 -12.97 -6.66
CA ARG A 445 5.29 -14.43 -6.50
C ARG A 445 5.78 -15.03 -7.81
N ASP A 446 6.45 -16.16 -7.71
CA ASP A 446 6.90 -16.91 -8.91
C ASP A 446 5.72 -17.38 -9.75
N ILE A 447 4.75 -17.97 -9.08
CA ILE A 447 3.50 -18.43 -9.72
C ILE A 447 2.31 -17.73 -9.08
N ILE A 448 1.48 -17.11 -9.90
CA ILE A 448 0.18 -16.56 -9.50
C ILE A 448 -0.94 -17.37 -10.13
N ILE A 449 -1.89 -17.76 -9.31
CA ILE A 449 -3.14 -18.40 -9.72
C ILE A 449 -4.28 -17.44 -9.35
N ILE A 450 -5.15 -17.11 -10.31
CA ILE A 450 -6.29 -16.23 -10.11
C ILE A 450 -7.58 -17.04 -10.23
N SER A 451 -8.42 -17.04 -9.19
CA SER A 451 -9.77 -17.61 -9.20
C SER A 451 -10.77 -16.48 -9.41
N LEU A 452 -11.40 -16.41 -10.61
CA LEU A 452 -12.29 -15.32 -11.01
C LEU A 452 -13.69 -15.41 -10.39
N VAL A 453 -14.12 -16.62 -10.02
CA VAL A 453 -15.39 -16.93 -9.31
C VAL A 453 -16.63 -16.79 -10.18
N ARG A 454 -16.66 -15.80 -11.07
CA ARG A 454 -17.86 -15.41 -11.81
C ARG A 454 -18.21 -16.45 -12.88
N SER A 455 -19.43 -16.97 -12.75
CA SER A 455 -20.03 -17.90 -13.72
C SER A 455 -21.56 -17.78 -13.62
N ASN A 456 -22.16 -17.07 -14.58
CA ASN A 456 -23.60 -16.78 -14.63
C ASN A 456 -24.09 -16.51 -16.05
N ALA A 457 -25.40 -16.77 -16.29
CA ALA A 457 -26.00 -16.61 -17.60
C ALA A 457 -26.05 -15.16 -18.12
N HIS A 458 -25.97 -14.17 -17.23
CA HIS A 458 -26.12 -12.75 -17.58
C HIS A 458 -24.80 -12.10 -18.00
N GLY A 459 -23.65 -12.76 -17.86
CA GLY A 459 -22.32 -12.18 -18.13
C GLY A 459 -21.92 -11.06 -17.16
N ASN A 460 -22.52 -11.08 -15.97
CA ASN A 460 -22.18 -10.08 -14.96
C ASN A 460 -20.86 -10.44 -14.26
N ILE A 461 -19.84 -9.61 -14.47
CA ILE A 461 -18.49 -9.81 -13.92
C ILE A 461 -18.24 -9.16 -12.54
N GLY A 462 -19.20 -8.36 -12.04
CA GLY A 462 -19.12 -7.76 -10.70
C GLY A 462 -17.86 -6.92 -10.48
N PHE A 463 -17.15 -7.11 -9.36
CA PHE A 463 -15.95 -6.36 -9.02
C PHE A 463 -14.80 -6.44 -10.03
N LEU A 464 -14.84 -7.40 -10.93
CA LEU A 464 -13.88 -7.54 -12.02
C LEU A 464 -14.08 -6.52 -13.15
N HIS A 465 -15.13 -5.69 -13.06
CA HIS A 465 -15.33 -4.53 -13.92
C HIS A 465 -14.26 -3.44 -13.68
N GLU A 466 -13.74 -3.34 -12.46
CA GLU A 466 -12.58 -2.49 -12.15
C GLU A 466 -11.30 -3.19 -12.65
N LEU A 467 -10.90 -2.84 -13.87
CA LEU A 467 -9.79 -3.50 -14.58
C LEU A 467 -8.42 -3.31 -13.91
N ARG A 468 -8.25 -2.22 -13.14
CA ARG A 468 -7.04 -1.98 -12.34
C ARG A 468 -6.77 -3.12 -11.36
N ARG A 469 -7.82 -3.76 -10.82
CA ARG A 469 -7.67 -4.98 -10.00
C ARG A 469 -7.07 -6.14 -10.77
N MET A 470 -7.53 -6.34 -12.01
CA MET A 470 -6.98 -7.42 -12.83
C MET A 470 -5.54 -7.12 -13.23
N ASN A 471 -5.21 -5.88 -13.56
CA ASN A 471 -3.85 -5.44 -13.82
C ASN A 471 -2.94 -5.75 -12.62
N VAL A 472 -3.36 -5.39 -11.41
CA VAL A 472 -2.61 -5.71 -10.19
C VAL A 472 -2.46 -7.21 -10.01
N ALA A 473 -3.53 -7.99 -10.14
CA ALA A 473 -3.47 -9.44 -9.94
C ALA A 473 -2.51 -10.15 -10.92
N MET A 474 -2.60 -9.80 -12.22
CA MET A 474 -1.72 -10.37 -13.26
C MET A 474 -0.25 -10.02 -13.04
N THR A 475 0.02 -8.76 -12.71
CA THR A 475 1.39 -8.23 -12.59
C THR A 475 2.09 -8.61 -11.28
N ARG A 476 1.46 -9.46 -10.46
CA ARG A 476 2.11 -10.11 -9.29
C ARG A 476 2.98 -11.29 -9.68
N ALA A 477 2.76 -11.87 -10.88
CA ALA A 477 3.47 -13.06 -11.36
C ALA A 477 4.86 -12.71 -11.90
N ARG A 478 5.89 -13.43 -11.43
CA ARG A 478 7.24 -13.33 -12.00
C ARG A 478 7.42 -14.24 -13.22
N TYR A 479 7.08 -15.51 -13.09
CA TYR A 479 7.32 -16.53 -14.13
C TYR A 479 6.04 -17.05 -14.76
N LYS A 480 5.00 -17.27 -13.95
CA LYS A 480 3.78 -17.92 -14.43
C LYS A 480 2.51 -17.31 -13.87
N LEU A 481 1.56 -17.09 -14.77
CA LEU A 481 0.20 -16.65 -14.47
C LEU A 481 -0.80 -17.72 -14.91
N VAL A 482 -1.64 -18.18 -13.99
CA VAL A 482 -2.73 -19.10 -14.27
C VAL A 482 -4.04 -18.41 -13.92
N ILE A 483 -4.94 -18.28 -14.88
CA ILE A 483 -6.27 -17.71 -14.71
C ILE A 483 -7.28 -18.85 -14.75
N ILE A 484 -8.16 -18.93 -13.77
CA ILE A 484 -9.24 -19.93 -13.70
C ILE A 484 -10.57 -19.20 -13.74
N GLY A 485 -11.40 -19.49 -14.73
CA GLY A 485 -12.69 -18.84 -14.84
C GLY A 485 -13.49 -19.26 -16.07
N ASP A 486 -14.78 -18.97 -16.03
CA ASP A 486 -15.77 -19.27 -17.07
C ASP A 486 -15.69 -18.23 -18.21
N SER A 487 -15.19 -18.64 -19.38
CA SER A 487 -15.07 -17.77 -20.55
C SER A 487 -16.43 -17.26 -21.06
N ARG A 488 -17.53 -18.04 -20.94
CA ARG A 488 -18.87 -17.60 -21.37
C ARG A 488 -19.37 -16.39 -20.58
N THR A 489 -18.98 -16.30 -19.31
CA THR A 489 -19.29 -15.14 -18.47
C THR A 489 -18.30 -14.01 -18.69
N MET A 490 -17.00 -14.31 -18.61
CA MET A 490 -15.94 -13.30 -18.58
C MET A 490 -15.73 -12.61 -19.93
N CYS A 491 -15.73 -13.37 -21.04
CA CYS A 491 -15.44 -12.84 -22.37
C CYS A 491 -16.59 -12.00 -22.98
N ARG A 492 -17.68 -11.79 -22.27
CA ARG A 492 -18.66 -10.74 -22.63
C ARG A 492 -18.09 -9.33 -22.42
N HIS A 493 -17.10 -9.18 -21.52
CA HIS A 493 -16.40 -7.92 -21.36
C HIS A 493 -15.20 -7.86 -22.32
N PRO A 494 -15.00 -6.74 -23.07
CA PRO A 494 -13.95 -6.63 -24.11
C PRO A 494 -12.54 -6.93 -23.60
N PHE A 495 -12.18 -6.47 -22.40
CA PHE A 495 -10.88 -6.74 -21.79
C PHE A 495 -10.60 -8.23 -21.63
N TYR A 496 -11.54 -8.97 -21.03
CA TYR A 496 -11.35 -10.42 -20.79
C TYR A 496 -11.40 -11.22 -22.09
N LYS A 497 -12.19 -10.76 -23.08
CA LYS A 497 -12.16 -11.33 -24.42
C LYS A 497 -10.80 -11.16 -25.08
N ALA A 498 -10.20 -9.97 -24.98
CA ALA A 498 -8.87 -9.71 -25.50
C ALA A 498 -7.79 -10.52 -24.77
N LEU A 499 -7.89 -10.63 -23.43
CA LEU A 499 -6.97 -11.43 -22.60
C LEU A 499 -7.05 -12.92 -22.95
N TYR A 500 -8.28 -13.44 -23.11
CA TYR A 500 -8.49 -14.83 -23.52
C TYR A 500 -7.88 -15.10 -24.90
N ALA A 501 -8.18 -14.25 -25.89
CA ALA A 501 -7.62 -14.37 -27.24
C ALA A 501 -6.08 -14.25 -27.26
N TYR A 502 -5.52 -13.38 -26.43
CA TYR A 502 -4.07 -13.26 -26.28
C TYR A 502 -3.44 -14.56 -25.77
N ILE A 503 -4.05 -15.21 -24.78
CA ILE A 503 -3.59 -16.49 -24.21
C ILE A 503 -3.82 -17.63 -25.21
N ASP A 504 -4.92 -17.61 -25.94
CA ASP A 504 -5.24 -18.59 -26.99
C ASP A 504 -4.21 -18.59 -28.13
N ASN A 505 -3.80 -17.40 -28.58
CA ASN A 505 -2.74 -17.25 -29.59
C ASN A 505 -1.40 -17.85 -29.17
N MET A 506 -1.19 -18.08 -27.87
CA MET A 506 -0.02 -18.78 -27.33
C MET A 506 -0.28 -20.28 -27.06
N ASN A 507 -1.44 -20.82 -27.46
CA ASN A 507 -1.91 -22.16 -27.09
C ASN A 507 -2.03 -22.38 -25.58
N GLY A 508 -2.36 -21.31 -24.82
CA GLY A 508 -2.43 -21.32 -23.35
C GLY A 508 -3.81 -21.63 -22.79
N ILE A 509 -4.79 -22.00 -23.62
CA ILE A 509 -6.13 -22.37 -23.15
C ILE A 509 -6.14 -23.85 -22.77
N VAL A 510 -6.62 -24.13 -21.55
CA VAL A 510 -6.78 -25.48 -21.04
C VAL A 510 -8.23 -25.70 -20.64
N VAL A 511 -8.87 -26.68 -21.25
CA VAL A 511 -10.22 -27.12 -20.88
C VAL A 511 -10.08 -28.37 -19.99
N PRO A 512 -10.59 -28.35 -18.73
CA PRO A 512 -10.52 -29.51 -17.86
C PRO A 512 -11.32 -30.68 -18.41
N GLN A 513 -10.67 -31.80 -18.69
CA GLN A 513 -11.36 -33.03 -19.10
C GLN A 513 -11.96 -33.75 -17.87
N GLY A 514 -13.25 -34.09 -17.90
CA GLY A 514 -13.87 -35.00 -16.93
C GLY A 514 -14.28 -34.41 -15.59
N ALA A 515 -14.41 -33.08 -15.47
CA ALA A 515 -14.98 -32.45 -14.28
C ALA A 515 -16.52 -32.49 -14.31
N GLN A 516 -17.15 -33.65 -14.52
CA GLN A 516 -18.50 -33.84 -14.06
C GLN A 516 -18.52 -33.72 -12.55
N ALA A 517 -19.30 -32.78 -12.04
CA ALA A 517 -19.54 -32.59 -10.63
C ALA A 517 -20.02 -33.92 -10.03
N GLN A 518 -19.13 -34.67 -9.40
CA GLN A 518 -19.58 -35.57 -8.35
C GLN A 518 -20.01 -34.65 -7.21
N ASP A 519 -21.30 -34.36 -7.16
CA ASP A 519 -21.92 -33.84 -5.96
C ASP A 519 -21.64 -34.87 -4.85
N PRO A 520 -20.99 -34.47 -3.77
CA PRO A 520 -20.98 -35.32 -2.58
C PRO A 520 -22.46 -35.44 -2.15
N PRO A 521 -22.89 -36.62 -1.63
CA PRO A 521 -24.25 -36.83 -1.18
C PRO A 521 -24.63 -35.69 -0.25
N GLN A 522 -25.83 -35.17 -0.39
CA GLN A 522 -26.42 -34.10 0.41
C GLN A 522 -26.43 -34.53 1.89
N GLY A 523 -25.33 -34.31 2.58
CA GLY A 523 -25.26 -34.28 4.02
C GLY A 523 -25.71 -32.87 4.42
N GLN A 524 -26.87 -32.80 5.01
CA GLN A 524 -27.40 -31.61 5.65
C GLN A 524 -26.34 -31.03 6.59
N GLU A 525 -25.63 -29.97 6.18
CA GLU A 525 -24.96 -29.09 7.11
C GLU A 525 -26.05 -28.28 7.82
N GLN A 526 -26.61 -28.85 8.90
CA GLN A 526 -27.37 -28.10 9.91
C GLN A 526 -26.44 -27.06 10.52
N TYR A 527 -26.62 -25.80 10.15
CA TYR A 527 -26.12 -24.68 10.95
C TYR A 527 -26.98 -24.63 12.22
N PRO A 528 -26.38 -24.53 13.43
CA PRO A 528 -27.16 -24.32 14.63
C PRO A 528 -27.93 -23.00 14.49
N SER A 529 -29.25 -23.09 14.51
CA SER A 529 -30.17 -21.99 14.69
C SER A 529 -29.82 -21.29 16.00
N ARG A 530 -29.47 -20.03 15.93
CA ARG A 530 -29.49 -19.16 17.12
C ARG A 530 -30.95 -18.89 17.46
N GLU A 531 -31.44 -19.59 18.43
CA GLU A 531 -32.63 -19.16 19.20
C GLU A 531 -32.27 -17.99 20.10
N GLN A 532 -33.07 -16.95 19.98
CA GLN A 532 -33.37 -15.79 20.85
C GLN A 532 -32.22 -14.99 21.42
#